data_008bbaa978f3393d0854d813fa59036e
#
_entry.id   008bbaa978f3393d0854d813fa59036e
#
_cell.length_a   1.000
_cell.length_b   1.000
_cell.length_c   1.000
_cell.angle_alpha   90.00
_cell.angle_beta   90.00
_cell.angle_gamma   90.00
#
_symmetry.space_group_name_H-M   'P 1'
#
loop_
_entity.id
_entity.type
_entity.pdbx_description
1 polymer ?
#
loop_
_entity_poly.entity_id
_entity_poly.type
_entity_poly.pdbx_seq_one_letter_code
_entity_poly.pdbx_strand_id
1 'polypeptide(L)'
;MSYQPSLWPVSVKAVALDHQSRVLLLHNERQEWELPGGRLEIGPPSGSNPADHSLEETVERELREETGWAVKAGTLLDTWIYEPLPGRRVLIVTYDCTVLTPNTPPAVSHEHSRAELFAEHEVPRLTMPDGYKRSIAAVYAARKKR
;
A
#
# COMPACT_ATOMS: atom_id res chain seq x y z
N MET A 1 13.20 -34.46 -12.73
CA MET A 1 12.17 -33.75 -12.00
C MET A 1 12.40 -32.24 -12.12
N SER A 2 11.43 -31.51 -12.63
CA SER A 2 11.58 -30.07 -12.70
C SER A 2 11.24 -29.44 -11.35
N TYR A 3 12.01 -28.46 -10.96
CA TYR A 3 11.78 -27.69 -9.76
C TYR A 3 10.62 -26.73 -9.99
N GLN A 4 9.63 -26.77 -9.10
CA GLN A 4 8.51 -25.85 -9.16
C GLN A 4 8.39 -25.11 -7.83
N PRO A 5 8.86 -23.87 -7.78
CA PRO A 5 8.78 -23.11 -6.54
C PRO A 5 7.34 -22.75 -6.21
N SER A 6 7.06 -22.66 -4.93
CA SER A 6 5.76 -22.19 -4.46
C SER A 6 5.58 -20.72 -4.86
N LEU A 7 4.37 -20.39 -5.31
CA LEU A 7 4.03 -19.01 -5.61
C LEU A 7 3.35 -18.39 -4.41
N TRP A 8 3.73 -17.20 -4.06
CA TRP A 8 3.18 -16.47 -2.93
C TRP A 8 2.72 -15.08 -3.37
N PRO A 9 1.48 -14.70 -3.07
CA PRO A 9 1.03 -13.34 -3.41
C PRO A 9 1.80 -12.32 -2.58
N VAL A 10 2.25 -11.27 -3.25
CA VAL A 10 2.93 -10.15 -2.61
C VAL A 10 2.16 -8.87 -2.94
N SER A 11 1.75 -8.13 -1.91
CA SER A 11 1.13 -6.82 -2.07
C SER A 11 2.04 -5.76 -1.49
N VAL A 12 2.25 -4.70 -2.26
CA VAL A 12 3.12 -3.60 -1.87
C VAL A 12 2.24 -2.40 -1.54
N LYS A 13 2.42 -1.86 -0.34
CA LYS A 13 1.55 -0.81 0.20
C LYS A 13 2.34 0.44 0.53
N ALA A 14 1.67 1.57 0.52
CA ALA A 14 2.28 2.87 0.80
C ALA A 14 1.65 3.53 2.01
N VAL A 15 2.49 4.11 2.88
CA VAL A 15 2.03 5.14 3.80
C VAL A 15 2.34 6.47 3.12
N ALA A 16 1.30 7.18 2.71
CA ALA A 16 1.40 8.42 1.95
C ALA A 16 0.60 9.50 2.68
N LEU A 17 1.28 10.60 3.03
CA LEU A 17 0.66 11.70 3.76
C LEU A 17 0.50 12.91 2.85
N ASP A 18 -0.61 13.63 3.00
CA ASP A 18 -0.82 14.88 2.27
C ASP A 18 -0.09 16.05 2.95
N HIS A 19 -0.31 17.26 2.43
CA HIS A 19 0.34 18.48 2.97
C HIS A 19 -0.09 18.84 4.40
N GLN A 20 -1.17 18.24 4.88
CA GLN A 20 -1.63 18.42 6.26
C GLN A 20 -1.30 17.22 7.16
N SER A 21 -0.38 16.37 6.71
CA SER A 21 0.04 15.17 7.42
C SER A 21 -1.09 14.18 7.70
N ARG A 22 -2.07 14.12 6.79
CA ARG A 22 -3.15 13.13 6.85
C ARG A 22 -2.80 11.95 5.96
N VAL A 23 -3.08 10.74 6.46
CA VAL A 23 -2.75 9.51 5.73
C VAL A 23 -3.88 9.13 4.77
N LEU A 24 -3.51 8.74 3.55
CA LEU A 24 -4.47 8.27 2.55
C LEU A 24 -4.80 6.81 2.80
N LEU A 25 -6.08 6.52 2.96
CA LEU A 25 -6.59 5.16 3.14
C LEU A 25 -7.72 4.90 2.14
N LEU A 26 -7.86 3.62 1.77
CA LEU A 26 -8.92 3.16 0.88
C LEU A 26 -9.83 2.22 1.65
N HIS A 27 -11.13 2.27 1.36
CA HIS A 27 -12.12 1.40 1.99
C HIS A 27 -12.41 0.23 1.06
N ASN A 28 -12.31 -0.99 1.58
CA ASN A 28 -12.46 -2.19 0.76
C ASN A 28 -13.82 -2.88 0.97
N GLU A 29 -14.04 -3.96 0.23
CA GLU A 29 -15.29 -4.72 0.24
C GLU A 29 -15.56 -5.47 1.55
N ARG A 30 -14.53 -5.65 2.39
CA ARG A 30 -14.68 -6.27 3.71
C ARG A 30 -15.04 -5.26 4.80
N GLN A 31 -15.36 -4.02 4.40
CA GLN A 31 -15.69 -2.93 5.32
C GLN A 31 -14.52 -2.55 6.21
N GLU A 32 -13.32 -2.66 5.67
CA GLU A 32 -12.08 -2.29 6.35
C GLU A 32 -11.36 -1.19 5.60
N TRP A 33 -10.64 -0.36 6.33
CA TRP A 33 -9.70 0.57 5.73
C TRP A 33 -8.38 -0.14 5.50
N GLU A 34 -7.68 0.26 4.44
CA GLU A 34 -6.39 -0.32 4.11
C GLU A 34 -5.48 0.73 3.47
N LEU A 35 -4.18 0.46 3.49
CA LEU A 35 -3.23 1.30 2.79
C LEU A 35 -3.41 1.11 1.28
N PRO A 36 -3.20 2.17 0.48
CA PRO A 36 -3.21 2.02 -0.97
C PRO A 36 -2.00 1.22 -1.44
N GLY A 37 -2.14 0.55 -2.55
CA GLY A 37 -1.12 -0.29 -3.14
C GLY A 37 -1.74 -1.46 -3.87
N GLY A 38 -0.94 -2.45 -4.23
CA GLY A 38 -1.46 -3.58 -4.98
C GLY A 38 -0.44 -4.68 -5.17
N ARG A 39 -0.81 -5.63 -6.02
CA ARG A 39 -0.03 -6.84 -6.26
C ARG A 39 1.18 -6.57 -7.10
N LEU A 40 2.28 -7.21 -6.71
CA LEU A 40 3.46 -7.33 -7.56
C LEU A 40 3.06 -8.10 -8.82
N GLU A 41 3.31 -7.52 -9.99
CA GLU A 41 3.00 -8.17 -11.26
C GLU A 41 4.18 -8.96 -11.79
N ILE A 42 3.91 -10.23 -12.12
CA ILE A 42 4.96 -11.16 -12.54
C ILE A 42 5.18 -11.10 -14.05
N GLY A 43 4.21 -10.65 -14.81
CA GLY A 43 4.29 -10.67 -16.27
C GLY A 43 4.15 -12.07 -16.86
N PRO A 44 3.95 -12.17 -18.17
CA PRO A 44 3.77 -13.46 -18.85
C PRO A 44 5.10 -14.22 -18.95
N PRO A 45 5.05 -15.56 -19.02
CA PRO A 45 6.26 -16.35 -19.15
C PRO A 45 7.12 -16.02 -20.37
N SER A 46 6.50 -15.45 -21.42
CA SER A 46 7.22 -15.04 -22.61
C SER A 46 8.13 -13.83 -22.40
N GLY A 47 7.93 -13.08 -21.30
CA GLY A 47 8.69 -11.87 -21.03
C GLY A 47 8.39 -10.74 -22.00
N SER A 48 7.30 -10.82 -22.78
CA SER A 48 6.98 -9.83 -23.78
C SER A 48 6.41 -8.54 -23.21
N ASN A 49 5.86 -8.57 -21.99
CA ASN A 49 5.35 -7.38 -21.30
C ASN A 49 6.18 -7.10 -20.06
N PRO A 50 6.38 -5.82 -19.76
CA PRO A 50 7.11 -5.49 -18.54
C PRO A 50 6.34 -5.96 -17.32
N ALA A 51 7.01 -6.77 -16.49
CA ALA A 51 6.59 -7.00 -15.14
C ALA A 51 7.16 -5.85 -14.30
N ASP A 52 6.73 -5.75 -13.05
CA ASP A 52 7.37 -4.82 -12.13
C ASP A 52 8.80 -5.29 -11.88
N HIS A 53 9.76 -4.38 -11.97
CA HIS A 53 11.17 -4.70 -11.79
C HIS A 53 11.64 -4.53 -10.35
N SER A 54 10.85 -3.84 -9.52
CA SER A 54 11.16 -3.63 -8.12
C SER A 54 9.86 -3.40 -7.35
N LEU A 55 9.93 -3.59 -6.03
CA LEU A 55 8.78 -3.33 -5.17
C LEU A 55 8.44 -1.83 -5.12
N GLU A 56 9.47 -0.98 -5.19
CA GLU A 56 9.30 0.47 -5.25
C GLU A 56 8.50 0.87 -6.49
N GLU A 57 8.84 0.29 -7.64
CA GLU A 57 8.10 0.53 -8.89
C GLU A 57 6.66 0.08 -8.78
N THR A 58 6.42 -1.07 -8.13
CA THR A 58 5.07 -1.58 -7.94
C THR A 58 4.20 -0.60 -7.18
N VAL A 59 4.68 -0.11 -6.03
CA VAL A 59 3.88 0.76 -5.18
C VAL A 59 3.65 2.12 -5.86
N GLU A 60 4.63 2.63 -6.57
CA GLU A 60 4.49 3.90 -7.30
C GLU A 60 3.45 3.78 -8.41
N ARG A 61 3.47 2.68 -9.15
CA ARG A 61 2.49 2.42 -10.21
C ARG A 61 1.08 2.26 -9.63
N GLU A 62 0.96 1.46 -8.57
CA GLU A 62 -0.36 1.18 -7.98
C GLU A 62 -1.01 2.44 -7.39
N LEU A 63 -0.24 3.30 -6.74
CA LEU A 63 -0.77 4.54 -6.21
C LEU A 63 -1.32 5.43 -7.32
N ARG A 64 -0.59 5.53 -8.43
CA ARG A 64 -1.04 6.31 -9.59
C ARG A 64 -2.32 5.74 -10.16
N GLU A 65 -2.39 4.42 -10.32
CA GLU A 65 -3.56 3.76 -10.90
C GLU A 65 -4.79 3.85 -9.98
N GLU A 66 -4.61 3.67 -8.69
CA GLU A 66 -5.73 3.63 -7.75
C GLU A 66 -6.20 5.01 -7.32
N THR A 67 -5.29 5.95 -7.16
CA THR A 67 -5.61 7.22 -6.49
C THR A 67 -5.25 8.45 -7.31
N GLY A 68 -4.53 8.28 -8.40
CA GLY A 68 -4.03 9.40 -9.19
C GLY A 68 -2.82 10.09 -8.56
N TRP A 69 -2.37 9.66 -7.40
CA TRP A 69 -1.24 10.28 -6.72
C TRP A 69 0.08 9.80 -7.28
N ALA A 70 0.97 10.76 -7.56
CA ALA A 70 2.36 10.47 -7.88
C ALA A 70 3.14 10.44 -6.57
N VAL A 71 3.83 9.34 -6.32
CA VAL A 71 4.61 9.18 -5.09
C VAL A 71 6.01 8.65 -5.41
N LYS A 72 6.93 8.87 -4.48
CA LYS A 72 8.27 8.30 -4.52
C LYS A 72 8.45 7.39 -3.32
N ALA A 73 8.73 6.11 -3.58
CA ALA A 73 8.97 5.15 -2.51
C ALA A 73 10.31 5.46 -1.83
N GLY A 74 10.29 5.43 -0.50
CA GLY A 74 11.47 5.70 0.32
C GLY A 74 11.82 4.49 1.17
N THR A 75 11.73 4.63 2.48
CA THR A 75 12.14 3.60 3.43
C THR A 75 11.14 2.44 3.47
N LEU A 76 11.66 1.22 3.45
CA LEU A 76 10.88 0.03 3.75
C LEU A 76 10.53 0.04 5.24
N LEU A 77 9.23 -0.02 5.54
CA LEU A 77 8.74 0.09 6.91
C LEU A 77 8.56 -1.26 7.60
N ASP A 78 7.92 -2.20 6.90
CA ASP A 78 7.52 -3.46 7.52
C ASP A 78 7.18 -4.51 6.46
N THR A 79 7.29 -5.75 6.86
CA THR A 79 6.79 -6.90 6.11
C THR A 79 6.02 -7.79 7.08
N TRP A 80 4.84 -8.26 6.67
CA TRP A 80 4.03 -9.13 7.52
C TRP A 80 3.10 -9.98 6.68
N ILE A 81 2.63 -11.09 7.27
CA ILE A 81 1.72 -12.01 6.61
C ILE A 81 0.30 -11.64 6.99
N TYR A 82 -0.51 -11.31 5.99
CA TYR A 82 -1.91 -10.99 6.18
C TYR A 82 -2.77 -12.16 5.71
N GLU A 83 -3.76 -12.53 6.51
CA GLU A 83 -4.70 -13.57 6.15
C GLU A 83 -6.12 -12.99 6.17
N PRO A 84 -6.55 -12.33 5.07
CA PRO A 84 -7.86 -11.69 5.04
C PRO A 84 -9.02 -12.66 5.15
N LEU A 85 -8.82 -13.90 4.69
CA LEU A 85 -9.78 -14.97 4.78
C LEU A 85 -9.02 -16.25 5.15
N PRO A 86 -9.64 -17.19 5.88
CA PRO A 86 -8.95 -18.42 6.25
C PRO A 86 -8.29 -19.10 5.04
N GLY A 87 -7.02 -19.39 5.16
CA GLY A 87 -6.25 -20.04 4.11
C GLY A 87 -5.76 -19.14 3.00
N ARG A 88 -6.18 -17.88 2.95
CA ARG A 88 -5.72 -16.92 1.95
C ARG A 88 -4.72 -15.97 2.58
N ARG A 89 -3.44 -16.25 2.36
CA ARG A 89 -2.35 -15.51 2.98
C ARG A 89 -1.58 -14.73 1.93
N VAL A 90 -1.19 -13.51 2.28
CA VAL A 90 -0.45 -12.62 1.40
C VAL A 90 0.69 -11.97 2.18
N LEU A 91 1.85 -11.83 1.54
CA LEU A 91 2.95 -11.08 2.11
C LEU A 91 2.72 -9.59 1.82
N ILE A 92 2.61 -8.80 2.87
CA ILE A 92 2.49 -7.36 2.77
C ILE A 92 3.87 -6.73 2.94
N VAL A 93 4.24 -5.85 2.01
CA VAL A 93 5.47 -5.07 2.07
C VAL A 93 5.05 -3.60 2.03
N THR A 94 5.44 -2.82 3.02
CA THR A 94 4.98 -1.44 3.17
C THR A 94 6.15 -0.46 3.12
N TYR A 95 5.97 0.61 2.33
CA TYR A 95 6.96 1.67 2.16
C TYR A 95 6.43 3.01 2.68
N ASP A 96 7.33 3.80 3.24
CA ASP A 96 7.10 5.22 3.46
C ASP A 96 7.27 5.91 2.12
N CYS A 97 6.22 6.57 1.63
CA CYS A 97 6.24 7.21 0.32
C CYS A 97 6.06 8.71 0.45
N THR A 98 6.90 9.46 -0.29
CA THR A 98 6.75 10.91 -0.39
C THR A 98 5.74 11.21 -1.50
N VAL A 99 4.72 12.00 -1.18
CA VAL A 99 3.72 12.40 -2.16
C VAL A 99 4.26 13.59 -2.95
N LEU A 100 4.34 13.44 -4.26
CA LEU A 100 4.86 14.47 -5.16
C LEU A 100 3.79 15.49 -5.54
N THR A 101 2.53 15.16 -5.30
CA THR A 101 1.37 16.03 -5.59
C THR A 101 0.50 16.19 -4.33
N PRO A 102 1.05 16.71 -3.21
CA PRO A 102 0.38 16.67 -1.91
C PRO A 102 -0.89 17.51 -1.82
N ASN A 103 -1.10 18.46 -2.73
CA ASN A 103 -2.29 19.30 -2.75
C ASN A 103 -3.38 18.76 -3.67
N THR A 104 -3.12 17.66 -4.38
CA THR A 104 -4.09 17.08 -5.30
C THR A 104 -4.98 16.12 -4.52
N PRO A 105 -6.32 16.26 -4.59
CA PRO A 105 -7.21 15.31 -3.93
C PRO A 105 -7.05 13.92 -4.54
N PRO A 106 -7.10 12.86 -3.73
CA PRO A 106 -7.03 11.50 -4.28
C PRO A 106 -8.34 11.15 -5.02
N ALA A 107 -8.21 10.40 -6.11
CA ALA A 107 -9.35 9.83 -6.80
C ALA A 107 -9.62 8.42 -6.26
N VAL A 108 -10.78 7.86 -6.58
CA VAL A 108 -11.16 6.51 -6.17
C VAL A 108 -11.21 5.63 -7.42
N SER A 109 -10.48 4.51 -7.40
CA SER A 109 -10.60 3.52 -8.45
C SER A 109 -11.89 2.72 -8.28
N HIS A 110 -12.33 2.04 -9.33
CA HIS A 110 -13.54 1.23 -9.28
C HIS A 110 -13.43 0.00 -8.35
N GLU A 111 -12.22 -0.31 -7.89
CA GLU A 111 -12.00 -1.46 -6.99
C GLU A 111 -12.29 -1.13 -5.52
N HIS A 112 -12.45 0.15 -5.19
CA HIS A 112 -12.68 0.60 -3.83
C HIS A 112 -13.90 1.50 -3.75
N SER A 113 -14.57 1.46 -2.61
CA SER A 113 -15.77 2.27 -2.41
C SER A 113 -15.45 3.72 -2.04
N ARG A 114 -14.34 3.95 -1.34
CA ARG A 114 -13.97 5.30 -0.88
C ARG A 114 -12.45 5.42 -0.73
N ALA A 115 -11.97 6.64 -0.93
CA ALA A 115 -10.62 7.05 -0.57
C ALA A 115 -10.76 8.26 0.34
N GLU A 116 -10.13 8.23 1.51
CA GLU A 116 -10.23 9.33 2.47
C GLU A 116 -8.87 9.60 3.13
N LEU A 117 -8.74 10.82 3.64
CA LEU A 117 -7.56 11.27 4.36
C LEU A 117 -7.88 11.33 5.84
N PHE A 118 -7.02 10.73 6.66
CA PHE A 118 -7.23 10.65 8.10
C PHE A 118 -6.07 11.27 8.86
N ALA A 119 -6.39 12.02 9.91
CA ALA A 119 -5.37 12.53 10.82
C ALA A 119 -4.81 11.38 11.66
N GLU A 120 -3.59 11.58 12.19
CA GLU A 120 -2.91 10.55 12.97
C GLU A 120 -3.79 10.00 14.11
N HIS A 121 -4.45 10.90 14.85
CA HIS A 121 -5.25 10.49 16.02
C HIS A 121 -6.50 9.68 15.67
N GLU A 122 -6.93 9.73 14.41
CA GLU A 122 -8.12 8.99 13.96
C GLU A 122 -7.80 7.53 13.66
N VAL A 123 -6.56 7.21 13.28
CA VAL A 123 -6.18 5.89 12.78
C VAL A 123 -6.44 4.76 13.79
N PRO A 124 -6.12 4.91 15.09
CA PRO A 124 -6.38 3.81 16.03
C PRO A 124 -7.84 3.38 16.15
N ARG A 125 -8.77 4.25 15.80
CA ARG A 125 -10.22 3.98 15.90
C ARG A 125 -10.79 3.31 14.67
N LEU A 126 -10.03 3.22 13.59
CA LEU A 126 -10.52 2.68 12.33
C LEU A 126 -10.55 1.15 12.37
N THR A 127 -11.53 0.58 11.68
CA THR A 127 -11.54 -0.86 11.41
C THR A 127 -10.51 -1.14 10.33
N MET A 128 -9.38 -1.69 10.74
CA MET A 128 -8.22 -1.84 9.89
C MET A 128 -7.28 -2.88 10.49
N PRO A 129 -6.63 -3.73 9.68
CA PRO A 129 -5.62 -4.67 10.19
C PRO A 129 -4.49 -3.96 10.94
N ASP A 130 -4.07 -4.57 12.05
CA ASP A 130 -3.05 -3.98 12.92
C ASP A 130 -1.71 -3.77 12.21
N GLY A 131 -1.37 -4.60 11.25
CA GLY A 131 -0.13 -4.44 10.49
C GLY A 131 -0.05 -3.11 9.77
N TYR A 132 -1.15 -2.64 9.22
CA TYR A 132 -1.19 -1.32 8.59
C TYR A 132 -1.07 -0.21 9.63
N LYS A 133 -1.74 -0.36 10.77
CA LYS A 133 -1.65 0.64 11.84
C LYS A 133 -0.22 0.78 12.36
N ARG A 134 0.51 -0.33 12.48
CA ARG A 134 1.92 -0.30 12.91
C ARG A 134 2.78 0.50 11.93
N SER A 135 2.59 0.27 10.64
CA SER A 135 3.36 0.98 9.61
C SER A 135 3.07 2.48 9.63
N ILE A 136 1.79 2.84 9.78
CA ILE A 136 1.39 4.25 9.86
C ILE A 136 2.03 4.91 11.09
N ALA A 137 1.95 4.24 12.24
CA ALA A 137 2.54 4.76 13.47
C ALA A 137 4.05 4.97 13.35
N ALA A 138 4.74 4.06 12.64
CA ALA A 138 6.18 4.18 12.43
C ALA A 138 6.54 5.43 11.63
N VAL A 139 5.75 5.77 10.60
CA VAL A 139 5.98 6.97 9.81
C VAL A 139 5.82 8.22 10.65
N TYR A 140 4.73 8.31 11.40
CA TYR A 140 4.50 9.48 12.25
C TYR A 140 5.58 9.63 13.33
N ALA A 141 5.98 8.51 13.94
CA ALA A 141 7.06 8.54 14.94
C ALA A 141 8.38 9.03 14.35
N ALA A 142 8.72 8.58 13.14
CA ALA A 142 9.95 9.01 12.48
C ALA A 142 9.93 10.49 12.15
N ARG A 143 8.78 11.02 11.73
CA ARG A 143 8.65 12.43 11.39
C ARG A 143 8.74 13.34 12.59
N LYS A 144 8.29 12.88 13.75
CA LYS A 144 8.37 13.67 15.00
C LYS A 144 9.79 13.82 15.54
N LYS A 145 10.72 12.96 15.10
CA LYS A 145 12.11 13.00 15.52
C LYS A 145 12.97 13.94 14.68
N ARG A 146 12.42 14.53 13.64
CA ARG A 146 13.15 15.45 12.77
C ARG A 146 13.11 16.88 13.27
#